data_c0b11afba31b2a0e7e4951d6f7e27185
#
_entry.id   c0b11afba31b2a0e7e4951d6f7e27185
#
_cell.length_a   1.000
_cell.length_b   1.000
_cell.length_c   1.000
_cell.angle_alpha   90.00
_cell.angle_beta   90.00
_cell.angle_gamma   90.00
#
_symmetry.space_group_name_H-M   'P 1'
#
loop_
_entity.id
_entity.type
_entity.pdbx_description
1 polymer ?
#
loop_
_entity_poly.entity_id
_entity_poly.type
_entity_poly.pdbx_seq_one_letter_code
_entity_poly.pdbx_strand_id
1 'polypeptide(L)'
;MKENKLIKRLYIIVISIIVIILIATVVIANIILNSAIPRSVVNVPTTYEQTQEVSALLQEYPYTDAYITSDDGLKLYGRVYNNTKANTHNWVITIHGYTKDSDYIADISETFVDNGFNVLAPDLRAHGKSEGNYAGMGWLDRKDILGWINYINSQDSQAKIILWGISMGGATVMMTSGEDSLPSNVVCGIEDCGYTSVWDEFSYQMSQQYGYLPQFPIFNTASLLSKIRAGYSFSEASSVKQLANCKIPMLFIQGDQDTYVPFYMLQQNYDADPRNDKKILVVPGATHAESYTTNPVLYWSTVFTFISKYI
;
A
#
# COMPACT_ATOMS: atom_id res chain seq x y z
N MET A 1 -40.59 -35.72 34.24
CA MET A 1 -41.10 -34.38 33.85
C MET A 1 -40.20 -33.22 34.33
N LYS A 2 -39.67 -33.19 35.54
CA LYS A 2 -38.77 -32.13 36.06
C LYS A 2 -37.40 -32.12 35.35
N GLU A 3 -36.84 -33.28 35.07
CA GLU A 3 -35.53 -33.43 34.38
C GLU A 3 -35.53 -32.83 32.96
N ASN A 4 -36.58 -33.06 32.17
CA ASN A 4 -36.73 -32.45 30.84
C ASN A 4 -36.84 -30.91 30.86
N LYS A 5 -37.36 -30.32 31.94
CA LYS A 5 -37.44 -28.87 32.08
C LYS A 5 -36.06 -28.26 32.40
N LEU A 6 -35.25 -28.93 33.20
CA LEU A 6 -33.90 -28.50 33.55
C LEU A 6 -32.99 -28.54 32.32
N ILE A 7 -33.02 -29.62 31.56
CA ILE A 7 -32.27 -29.77 30.31
C ILE A 7 -32.65 -28.68 29.30
N LYS A 8 -33.94 -28.41 29.08
CA LYS A 8 -34.39 -27.32 28.18
C LYS A 8 -33.89 -25.96 28.65
N ARG A 9 -33.91 -25.66 29.95
CA ARG A 9 -33.37 -24.38 30.48
C ARG A 9 -31.87 -24.29 30.25
N LEU A 10 -31.12 -25.37 30.43
CA LEU A 10 -29.68 -25.41 30.18
C LEU A 10 -29.37 -25.12 28.68
N TYR A 11 -30.13 -25.75 27.75
CA TYR A 11 -29.99 -25.48 26.32
C TYR A 11 -30.26 -23.99 25.97
N ILE A 12 -31.29 -23.39 26.54
CA ILE A 12 -31.60 -21.97 26.30
C ILE A 12 -30.45 -21.09 26.81
N ILE A 13 -29.93 -21.38 28.02
CA ILE A 13 -28.80 -20.61 28.57
C ILE A 13 -27.57 -20.74 27.67
N VAL A 14 -27.21 -21.94 27.25
CA VAL A 14 -26.05 -22.20 26.37
C VAL A 14 -26.22 -21.47 25.03
N ILE A 15 -27.38 -21.57 24.40
CA ILE A 15 -27.68 -20.87 23.14
C ILE A 15 -27.60 -19.35 23.34
N SER A 16 -28.16 -18.84 24.45
CA SER A 16 -28.09 -17.41 24.76
C SER A 16 -26.65 -16.90 24.90
N ILE A 17 -25.80 -17.67 25.60
CA ILE A 17 -24.35 -17.35 25.74
C ILE A 17 -23.67 -17.35 24.38
N ILE A 18 -23.91 -18.34 23.53
CA ILE A 18 -23.34 -18.43 22.19
C ILE A 18 -23.76 -17.20 21.37
N VAL A 19 -25.03 -16.82 21.38
CA VAL A 19 -25.56 -15.66 20.67
C VAL A 19 -24.90 -14.38 21.17
N ILE A 20 -24.73 -14.20 22.49
CA ILE A 20 -24.07 -13.04 23.07
C ILE A 20 -22.60 -12.96 22.59
N ILE A 21 -21.87 -14.09 22.60
CA ILE A 21 -20.49 -14.16 22.13
C ILE A 21 -20.40 -13.78 20.64
N LEU A 22 -21.28 -14.28 19.81
CA LEU A 22 -21.33 -13.97 18.38
C LEU A 22 -21.59 -12.47 18.15
N ILE A 23 -22.55 -11.89 18.86
CA ILE A 23 -22.85 -10.46 18.77
C ILE A 23 -21.62 -9.63 19.19
N ALA A 24 -21.02 -9.97 20.34
CA ALA A 24 -19.81 -9.29 20.81
C ALA A 24 -18.66 -9.37 19.80
N THR A 25 -18.44 -10.55 19.21
CA THR A 25 -17.44 -10.75 18.16
C THR A 25 -17.67 -9.82 16.96
N VAL A 26 -18.90 -9.76 16.45
CA VAL A 26 -19.25 -8.90 15.32
C VAL A 26 -19.07 -7.43 15.68
N VAL A 27 -19.48 -7.02 16.88
CA VAL A 27 -19.32 -5.61 17.34
C VAL A 27 -17.84 -5.23 17.42
N ILE A 28 -17.01 -6.06 18.06
CA ILE A 28 -15.56 -5.78 18.18
C ILE A 28 -14.89 -5.79 16.81
N ALA A 29 -15.17 -6.78 15.97
CA ALA A 29 -14.66 -6.85 14.61
C ALA A 29 -15.04 -5.62 13.77
N ASN A 30 -16.27 -5.13 13.94
CA ASN A 30 -16.73 -3.92 13.29
C ASN A 30 -15.99 -2.66 13.79
N ILE A 31 -15.72 -2.55 15.09
CA ILE A 31 -14.93 -1.45 15.64
C ILE A 31 -13.51 -1.48 15.05
N ILE A 32 -12.83 -2.62 15.04
CA ILE A 32 -11.50 -2.79 14.46
C ILE A 32 -11.50 -2.38 12.99
N LEU A 33 -12.43 -2.88 12.20
CA LEU A 33 -12.50 -2.54 10.79
C LEU A 33 -12.73 -1.04 10.56
N ASN A 34 -13.64 -0.44 11.33
CA ASN A 34 -13.94 0.99 11.21
C ASN A 34 -12.82 1.91 11.72
N SER A 35 -11.86 1.39 12.49
CA SER A 35 -10.67 2.14 12.91
C SER A 35 -9.50 2.00 11.94
N ALA A 36 -9.61 1.15 10.90
CA ALA A 36 -8.50 0.80 10.03
C ALA A 36 -8.66 1.31 8.60
N ILE A 37 -9.74 1.00 7.89
CA ILE A 37 -9.78 1.21 6.43
C ILE A 37 -10.76 2.27 5.91
N PRO A 38 -11.73 2.83 6.66
CA PRO A 38 -12.62 3.86 6.13
C PRO A 38 -11.89 5.15 5.74
N ARG A 39 -12.38 5.84 4.72
CA ARG A 39 -11.86 7.14 4.26
C ARG A 39 -11.70 8.16 5.40
N SER A 40 -12.65 8.21 6.32
CA SER A 40 -12.61 9.11 7.48
C SER A 40 -11.43 8.86 8.42
N VAL A 41 -10.80 7.70 8.35
CA VAL A 41 -9.63 7.33 9.15
C VAL A 41 -8.34 7.52 8.35
N VAL A 42 -8.34 7.15 7.08
CA VAL A 42 -7.13 7.15 6.26
C VAL A 42 -6.84 8.49 5.58
N ASN A 43 -7.84 9.31 5.36
CA ASN A 43 -7.69 10.63 4.74
C ASN A 43 -7.54 11.71 5.82
N VAL A 44 -6.38 11.76 6.45
CA VAL A 44 -6.08 12.72 7.52
C VAL A 44 -5.48 14.00 6.92
N PRO A 45 -6.00 15.19 7.24
CA PRO A 45 -5.40 16.44 6.79
C PRO A 45 -3.94 16.58 7.23
N THR A 46 -3.09 17.08 6.35
CA THR A 46 -1.69 17.41 6.66
C THR A 46 -1.60 18.54 7.70
N THR A 47 -0.53 18.57 8.50
CA THR A 47 -0.27 19.67 9.45
C THR A 47 0.07 20.96 8.68
N TYR A 48 -0.11 22.11 9.33
CA TYR A 48 0.17 23.43 8.74
C TYR A 48 1.62 23.55 8.24
N GLU A 49 2.61 23.06 9.00
CA GLU A 49 4.03 23.09 8.64
C GLU A 49 4.31 22.24 7.40
N GLN A 50 3.83 21.01 7.36
CA GLN A 50 3.92 20.12 6.19
C GLN A 50 3.27 20.75 4.96
N THR A 51 2.16 21.47 5.13
CA THR A 51 1.47 22.15 4.04
C THR A 51 2.31 23.29 3.45
N GLN A 52 3.08 24.03 4.26
CA GLN A 52 3.95 25.11 3.77
C GLN A 52 5.17 24.58 3.01
N GLU A 53 5.86 23.55 3.54
CA GLU A 53 6.99 22.91 2.87
C GLU A 53 6.57 22.31 1.53
N VAL A 54 5.49 21.54 1.52
CA VAL A 54 4.92 20.96 0.30
C VAL A 54 4.52 22.06 -0.69
N SER A 55 3.92 23.16 -0.24
CA SER A 55 3.54 24.27 -1.12
C SER A 55 4.76 24.93 -1.77
N ALA A 56 5.89 25.03 -1.08
CA ALA A 56 7.14 25.55 -1.64
C ALA A 56 7.70 24.61 -2.74
N LEU A 57 7.76 23.30 -2.46
CA LEU A 57 8.16 22.28 -3.43
C LEU A 57 7.27 22.30 -4.68
N LEU A 58 5.97 22.37 -4.51
CA LEU A 58 5.02 22.37 -5.63
C LEU A 58 5.08 23.64 -6.48
N GLN A 59 5.58 24.76 -5.95
CA GLN A 59 5.88 25.97 -6.74
C GLN A 59 7.15 25.82 -7.58
N GLU A 60 8.15 25.14 -7.05
CA GLU A 60 9.42 24.89 -7.76
C GLU A 60 9.27 23.82 -8.83
N TYR A 61 8.45 22.79 -8.57
CA TYR A 61 8.17 21.65 -9.45
C TYR A 61 6.72 21.68 -9.94
N PRO A 62 6.42 22.44 -11.02
CA PRO A 62 5.07 22.52 -11.53
C PRO A 62 4.56 21.19 -12.05
N TYR A 63 3.33 20.87 -11.69
CA TYR A 63 2.63 19.66 -12.11
C TYR A 63 1.30 19.98 -12.80
N THR A 64 0.75 18.99 -13.48
CA THR A 64 -0.61 19.04 -14.01
C THR A 64 -1.48 18.01 -13.30
N ASP A 65 -2.73 18.39 -13.02
CA ASP A 65 -3.72 17.46 -12.47
C ASP A 65 -4.13 16.44 -13.54
N ALA A 66 -4.14 15.17 -13.15
CA ALA A 66 -4.61 14.08 -13.97
C ALA A 66 -5.73 13.32 -13.25
N TYR A 67 -6.62 12.74 -14.03
CA TYR A 67 -7.74 11.95 -13.52
C TYR A 67 -7.93 10.71 -14.36
N ILE A 68 -8.21 9.59 -13.70
CA ILE A 68 -8.69 8.37 -14.34
C ILE A 68 -9.98 7.91 -13.68
N THR A 69 -10.70 7.01 -14.33
CA THR A 69 -11.81 6.27 -13.73
C THR A 69 -11.36 4.85 -13.46
N SER A 70 -11.47 4.39 -12.21
CA SER A 70 -11.16 3.01 -11.84
C SER A 70 -12.16 2.02 -12.44
N ASP A 71 -11.82 0.73 -12.44
CA ASP A 71 -12.70 -0.34 -12.95
C ASP A 71 -14.06 -0.39 -12.23
N ASP A 72 -14.13 0.05 -10.98
CA ASP A 72 -15.33 0.13 -10.15
C ASP A 72 -15.97 1.53 -10.13
N GLY A 73 -15.53 2.44 -11.02
CA GLY A 73 -16.19 3.71 -11.32
C GLY A 73 -15.78 4.88 -10.43
N LEU A 74 -14.72 4.77 -9.60
CA LEU A 74 -14.21 5.88 -8.81
C LEU A 74 -13.42 6.84 -9.67
N LYS A 75 -13.58 8.14 -9.45
CA LYS A 75 -12.71 9.17 -10.00
C LYS A 75 -11.44 9.26 -9.14
N LEU A 76 -10.31 8.89 -9.73
CA LEU A 76 -9.02 8.92 -9.07
C LEU A 76 -8.18 10.10 -9.59
N TYR A 77 -7.46 10.72 -8.67
CA TYR A 77 -6.62 11.88 -8.90
C TYR A 77 -5.13 11.48 -8.89
N GLY A 78 -4.33 12.17 -9.67
CA GLY A 78 -2.87 12.09 -9.64
C GLY A 78 -2.22 13.35 -10.15
N ARG A 79 -0.97 13.57 -9.78
CA ARG A 79 -0.13 14.66 -10.28
C ARG A 79 0.85 14.15 -11.31
N VAL A 80 0.99 14.90 -12.40
CA VAL A 80 1.95 14.60 -13.46
C VAL A 80 3.00 15.69 -13.50
N TYR A 81 4.24 15.33 -13.22
CA TYR A 81 5.42 16.16 -13.32
C TYR A 81 6.15 15.80 -14.62
N ASN A 82 6.04 16.64 -15.64
CA ASN A 82 6.76 16.45 -16.89
C ASN A 82 8.17 17.03 -16.77
N ASN A 83 9.18 16.23 -17.03
CA ASN A 83 10.55 16.71 -17.05
C ASN A 83 10.81 17.54 -18.29
N THR A 84 10.91 18.86 -18.11
CA THR A 84 11.15 19.79 -19.21
C THR A 84 12.63 19.95 -19.56
N LYS A 85 13.54 19.48 -18.70
CA LYS A 85 14.99 19.55 -18.88
C LYS A 85 15.54 18.36 -19.67
N ALA A 86 14.91 17.19 -19.55
CA ALA A 86 15.26 15.97 -20.27
C ALA A 86 14.10 15.58 -21.21
N ASN A 87 14.39 15.43 -22.50
CA ASN A 87 13.42 14.82 -23.42
C ASN A 87 13.44 13.30 -23.19
N THR A 88 12.71 12.84 -22.17
CA THR A 88 12.77 11.47 -21.66
C THR A 88 11.45 10.75 -21.80
N HIS A 89 11.53 9.45 -22.06
CA HIS A 89 10.41 8.50 -22.01
C HIS A 89 10.43 7.64 -20.74
N ASN A 90 11.32 7.97 -19.79
CA ASN A 90 11.40 7.26 -18.52
C ASN A 90 10.44 7.88 -17.52
N TRP A 91 9.51 7.07 -17.02
CA TRP A 91 8.47 7.46 -16.08
C TRP A 91 8.61 6.72 -14.75
N VAL A 92 8.30 7.41 -13.66
CA VAL A 92 8.13 6.80 -12.35
C VAL A 92 6.72 7.04 -11.86
N ILE A 93 6.03 5.99 -11.40
CA ILE A 93 4.82 6.13 -10.60
C ILE A 93 5.25 6.06 -9.13
N THR A 94 5.11 7.18 -8.39
CA THR A 94 5.45 7.27 -6.97
C THR A 94 4.19 7.05 -6.12
N ILE A 95 4.18 6.00 -5.27
CA ILE A 95 2.99 5.52 -4.58
C ILE A 95 3.15 5.71 -3.08
N HIS A 96 2.28 6.56 -2.51
CA HIS A 96 2.31 6.95 -1.09
C HIS A 96 1.89 5.82 -0.14
N GLY A 97 2.21 5.98 1.16
CA GLY A 97 1.83 5.09 2.24
C GLY A 97 0.41 5.33 2.78
N TYR A 98 0.01 4.50 3.74
CA TYR A 98 -1.26 4.59 4.45
C TYR A 98 -1.40 5.95 5.18
N THR A 99 -2.59 6.53 5.15
CA THR A 99 -2.94 7.88 5.68
C THR A 99 -2.21 9.06 5.02
N LYS A 100 -1.52 8.84 3.92
CA LYS A 100 -0.80 9.85 3.17
C LYS A 100 -1.45 10.09 1.81
N ASP A 101 -0.91 11.01 1.05
CA ASP A 101 -1.33 11.37 -0.31
C ASP A 101 -0.10 11.76 -1.15
N SER A 102 -0.32 12.26 -2.35
CA SER A 102 0.76 12.72 -3.24
C SER A 102 1.53 13.92 -2.70
N ASP A 103 0.98 14.71 -1.77
CA ASP A 103 1.70 15.79 -1.10
C ASP A 103 2.81 15.27 -0.20
N TYR A 104 2.55 14.17 0.52
CA TYR A 104 3.52 13.59 1.44
C TYR A 104 4.80 13.08 0.76
N ILE A 105 4.71 12.66 -0.50
CA ILE A 105 5.85 12.13 -1.28
C ILE A 105 6.31 13.12 -2.37
N ALA A 106 6.05 14.41 -2.20
CA ALA A 106 6.44 15.43 -3.16
C ALA A 106 7.97 15.52 -3.33
N ASP A 107 8.72 15.42 -2.23
CA ASP A 107 10.19 15.38 -2.19
C ASP A 107 10.80 14.17 -2.93
N ILE A 108 10.13 13.03 -2.84
CA ILE A 108 10.49 11.83 -3.61
C ILE A 108 10.25 12.06 -5.10
N SER A 109 9.10 12.64 -5.44
CA SER A 109 8.75 12.97 -6.83
C SER A 109 9.73 13.96 -7.42
N GLU A 110 10.11 15.01 -6.67
CA GLU A 110 11.17 15.97 -7.02
C GLU A 110 12.49 15.28 -7.30
N THR A 111 12.92 14.39 -6.40
CA THR A 111 14.18 13.65 -6.56
C THR A 111 14.21 12.87 -7.89
N PHE A 112 13.11 12.24 -8.29
CA PHE A 112 13.03 11.58 -9.58
C PHE A 112 13.04 12.57 -10.76
N VAL A 113 12.33 13.71 -10.66
CA VAL A 113 12.33 14.75 -11.70
C VAL A 113 13.74 15.28 -11.91
N ASP A 114 14.48 15.59 -10.84
CA ASP A 114 15.86 16.09 -10.91
C ASP A 114 16.84 15.07 -11.51
N ASN A 115 16.52 13.79 -11.41
CA ASN A 115 17.30 12.71 -12.02
C ASN A 115 16.81 12.34 -13.43
N GLY A 116 16.00 13.17 -14.08
CA GLY A 116 15.66 13.04 -15.49
C GLY A 116 14.43 12.20 -15.81
N PHE A 117 13.55 11.94 -14.85
CA PHE A 117 12.32 11.18 -15.06
C PHE A 117 11.10 12.10 -15.17
N ASN A 118 10.09 11.65 -15.91
CA ASN A 118 8.73 12.10 -15.73
C ASN A 118 8.14 11.36 -14.51
N VAL A 119 7.28 12.01 -13.74
CA VAL A 119 6.69 11.39 -12.55
C VAL A 119 5.17 11.49 -12.58
N LEU A 120 4.50 10.42 -12.21
CA LEU A 120 3.08 10.40 -11.90
C LEU A 120 2.93 10.00 -10.42
N ALA A 121 2.35 10.88 -9.60
CA ALA A 121 2.09 10.68 -8.19
C ALA A 121 0.56 10.59 -7.95
N PRO A 122 -0.03 9.39 -7.93
CA PRO A 122 -1.46 9.23 -7.68
C PRO A 122 -1.78 9.37 -6.19
N ASP A 123 -2.94 9.96 -5.88
CA ASP A 123 -3.62 9.68 -4.62
C ASP A 123 -4.32 8.34 -4.74
N LEU A 124 -4.00 7.39 -3.88
CA LEU A 124 -4.64 6.08 -3.85
C LEU A 124 -6.13 6.23 -3.47
N ARG A 125 -6.95 5.23 -3.82
CA ARG A 125 -8.37 5.24 -3.47
C ARG A 125 -8.61 5.53 -1.99
N ALA A 126 -9.64 6.31 -1.68
CA ALA A 126 -9.99 6.82 -0.35
C ALA A 126 -8.98 7.79 0.29
N HIS A 127 -7.89 8.17 -0.38
CA HIS A 127 -6.90 9.14 0.09
C HIS A 127 -6.93 10.43 -0.75
N GLY A 128 -6.43 11.52 -0.16
CA GLY A 128 -6.28 12.81 -0.83
C GLY A 128 -7.53 13.26 -1.58
N LYS A 129 -7.36 13.56 -2.87
CA LYS A 129 -8.44 14.00 -3.78
C LYS A 129 -9.13 12.84 -4.51
N SER A 130 -8.63 11.60 -4.39
CA SER A 130 -9.26 10.43 -5.00
C SER A 130 -10.53 10.03 -4.27
N GLU A 131 -11.53 9.54 -5.02
CA GLU A 131 -12.76 9.00 -4.45
C GLU A 131 -12.53 7.64 -3.78
N GLY A 132 -13.56 7.14 -3.09
CA GLY A 132 -13.57 5.86 -2.41
C GLY A 132 -14.00 6.00 -0.95
N ASN A 133 -14.61 4.93 -0.42
CA ASN A 133 -15.09 4.88 0.95
C ASN A 133 -14.13 4.11 1.87
N TYR A 134 -13.29 3.25 1.29
CA TYR A 134 -12.36 2.36 1.99
C TYR A 134 -11.00 2.33 1.28
N ALA A 135 -9.92 2.34 2.05
CA ALA A 135 -8.58 2.14 1.53
C ALA A 135 -8.46 0.75 0.85
N GLY A 136 -7.75 0.70 -0.24
CA GLY A 136 -7.54 -0.53 -1.01
C GLY A 136 -6.48 -1.45 -0.44
N MET A 137 -5.62 -0.94 0.45
CA MET A 137 -4.52 -1.64 1.13
C MET A 137 -3.61 -2.41 0.16
N GLY A 138 -3.27 -1.79 -0.96
CA GLY A 138 -2.52 -2.40 -2.06
C GLY A 138 -3.34 -3.31 -2.95
N TRP A 139 -4.39 -3.97 -2.43
CA TRP A 139 -5.13 -4.97 -3.17
C TRP A 139 -6.04 -4.39 -4.25
N LEU A 140 -6.84 -3.39 -3.93
CA LEU A 140 -7.63 -2.70 -4.95
C LEU A 140 -6.77 -1.69 -5.70
N ASP A 141 -5.84 -1.04 -4.99
CA ASP A 141 -4.92 -0.05 -5.55
C ASP A 141 -4.08 -0.61 -6.70
N ARG A 142 -3.69 -1.90 -6.67
CA ARG A 142 -2.95 -2.53 -7.77
C ARG A 142 -3.69 -2.46 -9.11
N LYS A 143 -5.01 -2.49 -9.10
CA LYS A 143 -5.83 -2.31 -10.31
C LYS A 143 -5.86 -0.85 -10.76
N ASP A 144 -5.91 0.07 -9.80
CA ASP A 144 -5.85 1.49 -10.10
C ASP A 144 -4.49 1.87 -10.69
N ILE A 145 -3.40 1.27 -10.20
CA ILE A 145 -2.06 1.46 -10.78
C ILE A 145 -1.99 0.97 -12.22
N LEU A 146 -2.64 -0.14 -12.59
CA LEU A 146 -2.77 -0.55 -14.00
C LEU A 146 -3.49 0.52 -14.83
N GLY A 147 -4.53 1.15 -14.29
CA GLY A 147 -5.22 2.29 -14.92
C GLY A 147 -4.27 3.47 -15.14
N TRP A 148 -3.43 3.81 -14.16
CA TRP A 148 -2.44 4.87 -14.27
C TRP A 148 -1.31 4.54 -15.27
N ILE A 149 -0.88 3.28 -15.34
CA ILE A 149 0.06 2.81 -16.38
C ILE A 149 -0.55 3.02 -17.77
N ASN A 150 -1.82 2.66 -17.95
CA ASN A 150 -2.54 2.89 -19.22
C ASN A 150 -2.67 4.38 -19.55
N TYR A 151 -2.90 5.22 -18.54
CA TYR A 151 -2.89 6.67 -18.71
C TYR A 151 -1.55 7.16 -19.25
N ILE A 152 -0.41 6.78 -18.64
CA ILE A 152 0.92 7.12 -19.13
C ILE A 152 1.11 6.64 -20.58
N ASN A 153 0.75 5.39 -20.88
CA ASN A 153 0.88 4.81 -22.22
C ASN A 153 0.07 5.56 -23.29
N SER A 154 -1.04 6.19 -22.88
CA SER A 154 -1.85 7.02 -23.78
C SER A 154 -1.21 8.37 -24.06
N GLN A 155 -0.37 8.89 -23.15
CA GLN A 155 0.36 10.16 -23.30
C GLN A 155 1.72 9.95 -23.98
N ASP A 156 2.36 8.82 -23.72
CA ASP A 156 3.70 8.50 -24.19
C ASP A 156 3.78 7.01 -24.57
N SER A 157 3.67 6.73 -25.88
CA SER A 157 3.70 5.34 -26.39
C SER A 157 5.10 4.69 -26.28
N GLN A 158 6.14 5.43 -25.95
CA GLN A 158 7.51 4.95 -25.76
C GLN A 158 7.90 4.85 -24.28
N ALA A 159 6.95 5.10 -23.38
CA ALA A 159 7.19 5.12 -21.94
C ALA A 159 7.84 3.83 -21.45
N LYS A 160 8.91 3.97 -20.65
CA LYS A 160 9.46 2.95 -19.76
C LYS A 160 9.06 3.33 -18.33
N ILE A 161 8.31 2.47 -17.66
CA ILE A 161 7.67 2.80 -16.39
C ILE A 161 8.33 2.05 -15.25
N ILE A 162 8.72 2.79 -14.23
CA ILE A 162 9.22 2.31 -12.95
C ILE A 162 8.09 2.47 -11.92
N LEU A 163 7.84 1.46 -11.09
CA LEU A 163 6.97 1.57 -9.94
C LEU A 163 7.84 1.80 -8.70
N TRP A 164 7.59 2.87 -7.96
CA TRP A 164 8.20 3.12 -6.67
C TRP A 164 7.10 3.32 -5.62
N GLY A 165 7.23 2.70 -4.45
CA GLY A 165 6.23 2.84 -3.41
C GLY A 165 6.78 2.61 -2.01
N ILE A 166 6.16 3.31 -1.03
CA ILE A 166 6.56 3.27 0.37
C ILE A 166 5.42 2.71 1.25
N SER A 167 5.73 1.80 2.17
CA SER A 167 4.78 1.21 3.11
C SER A 167 3.59 0.55 2.37
N MET A 168 2.35 1.01 2.56
CA MET A 168 1.20 0.56 1.74
C MET A 168 1.46 0.74 0.24
N GLY A 169 2.18 1.80 -0.17
CA GLY A 169 2.63 1.98 -1.55
C GLY A 169 3.62 0.89 -2.00
N GLY A 170 4.54 0.47 -1.14
CA GLY A 170 5.46 -0.66 -1.38
C GLY A 170 4.68 -1.97 -1.57
N ALA A 171 3.70 -2.23 -0.70
CA ALA A 171 2.79 -3.36 -0.86
C ALA A 171 1.99 -3.28 -2.18
N THR A 172 1.57 -2.07 -2.58
CA THR A 172 0.89 -1.84 -3.87
C THR A 172 1.80 -2.19 -5.05
N VAL A 173 3.07 -1.77 -5.02
CA VAL A 173 4.07 -2.14 -6.06
C VAL A 173 4.21 -3.65 -6.15
N MET A 174 4.43 -4.33 -5.02
CA MET A 174 4.54 -5.79 -4.98
C MET A 174 3.29 -6.49 -5.51
N MET A 175 2.10 -6.04 -5.09
CA MET A 175 0.85 -6.63 -5.56
C MET A 175 0.59 -6.35 -7.05
N THR A 176 1.01 -5.20 -7.57
CA THR A 176 0.91 -4.87 -9.00
C THR A 176 1.86 -5.71 -9.85
N SER A 177 3.07 -6.02 -9.34
CA SER A 177 4.10 -6.76 -10.08
C SER A 177 3.68 -8.17 -10.51
N GLY A 178 2.73 -8.78 -9.80
CA GLY A 178 2.20 -10.11 -10.10
C GLY A 178 0.93 -10.11 -10.97
N GLU A 179 0.43 -8.94 -11.40
CA GLU A 179 -0.78 -8.86 -12.21
C GLU A 179 -0.59 -9.42 -13.62
N ASP A 180 -1.55 -10.25 -14.07
CA ASP A 180 -1.48 -10.87 -15.41
C ASP A 180 -1.51 -9.85 -16.54
N SER A 181 -2.21 -8.76 -16.33
CA SER A 181 -2.35 -7.66 -17.29
C SER A 181 -1.27 -6.59 -17.16
N LEU A 182 -0.20 -6.80 -16.38
CA LEU A 182 0.89 -5.84 -16.26
C LEU A 182 1.57 -5.60 -17.60
N PRO A 183 1.58 -4.37 -18.14
CA PRO A 183 2.22 -4.07 -19.42
C PRO A 183 3.73 -4.29 -19.39
N SER A 184 4.29 -4.79 -20.51
CA SER A 184 5.71 -5.15 -20.62
C SER A 184 6.67 -3.95 -20.57
N ASN A 185 6.17 -2.72 -20.69
CA ASN A 185 6.94 -1.49 -20.55
C ASN A 185 7.06 -1.01 -19.10
N VAL A 186 6.47 -1.73 -18.14
CA VAL A 186 6.84 -1.61 -16.72
C VAL A 186 8.12 -2.40 -16.53
N VAL A 187 9.21 -1.68 -16.30
CA VAL A 187 10.58 -2.24 -16.43
C VAL A 187 11.18 -2.69 -15.11
N CYS A 188 10.79 -2.11 -13.98
CA CYS A 188 11.17 -2.58 -12.64
C CYS A 188 10.26 -1.98 -11.55
N GLY A 189 10.33 -2.56 -10.35
CA GLY A 189 9.65 -2.09 -9.15
C GLY A 189 10.63 -1.86 -7.99
N ILE A 190 10.38 -0.81 -7.21
CA ILE A 190 11.06 -0.50 -5.96
C ILE A 190 10.00 -0.46 -4.86
N GLU A 191 10.11 -1.33 -3.90
CA GLU A 191 9.29 -1.31 -2.70
C GLU A 191 10.12 -0.91 -1.48
N ASP A 192 9.64 0.01 -0.66
CA ASP A 192 10.25 0.42 0.59
C ASP A 192 9.29 0.12 1.74
N CYS A 193 9.71 -0.73 2.67
CA CYS A 193 9.02 -1.16 3.89
C CYS A 193 7.56 -1.66 3.69
N GLY A 194 7.29 -2.34 2.58
CA GLY A 194 5.99 -2.93 2.31
C GLY A 194 5.74 -4.25 3.06
N TYR A 195 4.49 -4.50 3.43
CA TYR A 195 4.10 -5.69 4.21
C TYR A 195 3.81 -6.93 3.34
N THR A 196 3.87 -8.12 3.97
CA THR A 196 3.61 -9.44 3.34
C THR A 196 2.16 -9.64 2.95
N SER A 197 1.23 -9.21 3.81
CA SER A 197 -0.20 -9.20 3.56
C SER A 197 -0.91 -8.26 4.54
N VAL A 198 -2.11 -7.82 4.19
CA VAL A 198 -2.97 -7.08 5.13
C VAL A 198 -3.30 -7.91 6.37
N TRP A 199 -3.42 -9.24 6.20
CA TRP A 199 -3.62 -10.14 7.33
C TRP A 199 -2.46 -10.09 8.31
N ASP A 200 -1.22 -10.22 7.84
CA ASP A 200 -0.04 -10.26 8.69
C ASP A 200 0.20 -8.91 9.37
N GLU A 201 0.10 -7.82 8.60
CA GLU A 201 0.29 -6.47 9.12
C GLU A 201 -0.77 -6.12 10.18
N PHE A 202 -2.05 -6.31 9.89
CA PHE A 202 -3.10 -6.01 10.85
C PHE A 202 -3.10 -6.95 12.05
N SER A 203 -2.72 -8.23 11.88
CA SER A 203 -2.52 -9.15 13.00
C SER A 203 -1.42 -8.69 13.92
N TYR A 204 -0.31 -8.23 13.35
CA TYR A 204 0.80 -7.68 14.12
C TYR A 204 0.38 -6.42 14.87
N GLN A 205 -0.21 -5.43 14.20
CA GLN A 205 -0.69 -4.19 14.81
C GLN A 205 -1.73 -4.46 15.92
N MET A 206 -2.67 -5.39 15.67
CA MET A 206 -3.64 -5.79 16.67
C MET A 206 -2.98 -6.41 17.89
N SER A 207 -1.93 -7.22 17.71
CA SER A 207 -1.19 -7.83 18.82
C SER A 207 -0.42 -6.79 19.65
N GLN A 208 0.09 -5.74 19.01
CA GLN A 208 0.77 -4.65 19.71
C GLN A 208 -0.19 -3.77 20.50
N GLN A 209 -1.36 -3.44 19.94
CA GLN A 209 -2.33 -2.55 20.56
C GLN A 209 -3.27 -3.27 21.53
N TYR A 210 -3.66 -4.49 21.22
CA TYR A 210 -4.71 -5.25 21.89
C TYR A 210 -4.30 -6.70 22.17
N GLY A 211 -3.06 -6.91 22.62
CA GLY A 211 -2.48 -8.25 22.83
C GLY A 211 -3.28 -9.19 23.73
N TYR A 212 -4.22 -8.66 24.53
CA TYR A 212 -5.16 -9.40 25.36
C TYR A 212 -6.41 -9.91 24.59
N LEU A 213 -6.64 -9.43 23.34
CA LEU A 213 -7.77 -9.90 22.54
C LEU A 213 -7.39 -11.13 21.72
N PRO A 214 -8.22 -12.20 21.73
CA PRO A 214 -7.99 -13.35 20.88
C PRO A 214 -8.17 -12.97 19.40
N GLN A 215 -7.20 -13.32 18.57
CA GLN A 215 -7.34 -13.09 17.13
C GLN A 215 -8.54 -13.84 16.54
N PHE A 216 -8.69 -15.12 16.86
CA PHE A 216 -9.87 -15.89 16.49
C PHE A 216 -10.95 -15.78 17.57
N PRO A 217 -12.22 -15.55 17.21
CA PRO A 217 -12.78 -15.38 15.87
C PRO A 217 -12.84 -13.90 15.40
N ILE A 218 -12.38 -12.95 16.20
CA ILE A 218 -12.57 -11.50 15.99
C ILE A 218 -11.96 -11.05 14.66
N PHE A 219 -10.70 -11.41 14.43
CA PHE A 219 -9.96 -10.97 13.25
C PHE A 219 -10.48 -11.61 11.95
N ASN A 220 -10.89 -12.88 12.03
CA ASN A 220 -11.57 -13.55 10.91
C ASN A 220 -12.89 -12.86 10.55
N THR A 221 -13.63 -12.42 11.55
CA THR A 221 -14.89 -11.67 11.35
C THR A 221 -14.61 -10.29 10.76
N ALA A 222 -13.58 -9.57 11.21
CA ALA A 222 -13.18 -8.29 10.63
C ALA A 222 -12.78 -8.45 9.15
N SER A 223 -12.02 -9.49 8.82
CA SER A 223 -11.64 -9.82 7.43
C SER A 223 -12.86 -10.12 6.56
N LEU A 224 -13.85 -10.86 7.09
CA LEU A 224 -15.12 -11.11 6.38
C LEU A 224 -15.92 -9.82 6.18
N LEU A 225 -16.00 -8.96 7.18
CA LEU A 225 -16.68 -7.66 7.08
C LEU A 225 -15.97 -6.76 6.05
N SER A 226 -14.64 -6.79 5.98
CA SER A 226 -13.87 -6.11 4.93
C SER A 226 -14.25 -6.62 3.54
N LYS A 227 -14.36 -7.95 3.36
CA LYS A 227 -14.80 -8.54 2.08
C LYS A 227 -16.18 -8.04 1.65
N ILE A 228 -17.10 -7.92 2.59
CA ILE A 228 -18.49 -7.47 2.30
C ILE A 228 -18.53 -5.97 1.99
N ARG A 229 -17.75 -5.14 2.68
CA ARG A 229 -17.86 -3.66 2.59
C ARG A 229 -16.85 -3.02 1.65
N ALA A 230 -15.62 -3.51 1.68
CA ALA A 230 -14.51 -2.96 0.91
C ALA A 230 -14.14 -3.81 -0.32
N GLY A 231 -14.77 -4.99 -0.51
CA GLY A 231 -14.57 -5.84 -1.67
C GLY A 231 -13.39 -6.82 -1.56
N TYR A 232 -12.62 -6.81 -0.48
CA TYR A 232 -11.49 -7.73 -0.29
C TYR A 232 -11.39 -8.23 1.15
N SER A 233 -10.89 -9.45 1.34
CA SER A 233 -10.50 -9.98 2.64
C SER A 233 -9.04 -9.69 2.93
N PHE A 234 -8.66 -9.65 4.21
CA PHE A 234 -7.26 -9.39 4.60
C PHE A 234 -6.29 -10.45 4.05
N SER A 235 -6.73 -11.69 3.90
CA SER A 235 -5.90 -12.79 3.39
C SER A 235 -5.80 -12.83 1.85
N GLU A 236 -6.72 -12.16 1.12
CA GLU A 236 -6.59 -11.96 -0.33
C GLU A 236 -5.55 -10.90 -0.64
N ALA A 237 -5.53 -9.81 0.14
CA ALA A 237 -4.59 -8.70 -0.01
C ALA A 237 -3.20 -9.12 0.49
N SER A 238 -2.42 -9.77 -0.41
CA SER A 238 -1.14 -10.39 -0.07
C SER A 238 -0.07 -10.11 -1.12
N SER A 239 0.98 -9.39 -0.69
CA SER A 239 2.18 -9.14 -1.50
C SER A 239 2.90 -10.45 -1.84
N VAL A 240 3.07 -11.34 -0.86
CA VAL A 240 3.72 -12.65 -1.04
C VAL A 240 3.05 -13.49 -2.12
N LYS A 241 1.71 -13.53 -2.15
CA LYS A 241 0.98 -14.29 -3.17
C LYS A 241 1.14 -13.70 -4.57
N GLN A 242 1.18 -12.38 -4.68
CA GLN A 242 1.37 -11.70 -5.96
C GLN A 242 2.83 -11.79 -6.42
N LEU A 243 3.80 -11.63 -5.51
CA LEU A 243 5.22 -11.79 -5.80
C LEU A 243 5.56 -13.18 -6.35
N ALA A 244 4.86 -14.24 -5.95
CA ALA A 244 5.02 -15.56 -6.55
C ALA A 244 4.79 -15.59 -8.08
N ASN A 245 4.10 -14.57 -8.62
CA ASN A 245 3.87 -14.37 -10.05
C ASN A 245 4.56 -13.09 -10.57
N CYS A 246 5.55 -12.57 -9.86
CA CYS A 246 6.24 -11.33 -10.19
C CYS A 246 6.83 -11.36 -11.61
N LYS A 247 6.57 -10.31 -12.40
CA LYS A 247 6.95 -10.23 -13.82
C LYS A 247 8.10 -9.27 -14.10
N ILE A 248 8.45 -8.45 -13.11
CA ILE A 248 9.46 -7.38 -13.26
C ILE A 248 10.57 -7.51 -12.22
N PRO A 249 11.79 -7.03 -12.52
CA PRO A 249 12.86 -6.92 -11.53
C PRO A 249 12.43 -6.09 -10.32
N MET A 250 12.76 -6.53 -9.11
CA MET A 250 12.35 -5.88 -7.87
C MET A 250 13.54 -5.47 -6.98
N LEU A 251 13.49 -4.25 -6.44
CA LEU A 251 14.35 -3.81 -5.34
C LEU A 251 13.51 -3.72 -4.07
N PHE A 252 13.89 -4.50 -3.06
CA PHE A 252 13.26 -4.55 -1.74
C PHE A 252 14.10 -3.76 -0.75
N ILE A 253 13.51 -2.77 -0.09
CA ILE A 253 14.20 -1.87 0.84
C ILE A 253 13.49 -1.87 2.18
N GLN A 254 14.24 -1.86 3.28
CA GLN A 254 13.67 -1.61 4.61
C GLN A 254 14.76 -1.19 5.60
N GLY A 255 14.38 -0.37 6.58
CA GLY A 255 15.21 -0.07 7.75
C GLY A 255 15.23 -1.23 8.73
N ASP A 256 16.39 -1.51 9.35
CA ASP A 256 16.52 -2.61 10.31
C ASP A 256 15.89 -2.33 11.68
N GLN A 257 15.47 -1.07 11.93
CA GLN A 257 14.75 -0.65 13.14
C GLN A 257 13.24 -0.44 12.88
N ASP A 258 12.73 -0.93 11.76
CA ASP A 258 11.30 -0.84 11.48
C ASP A 258 10.50 -1.76 12.41
N THR A 259 9.72 -1.15 13.29
CA THR A 259 8.82 -1.82 14.24
C THR A 259 7.35 -1.65 13.86
N TYR A 260 7.04 -0.88 12.82
CA TYR A 260 5.68 -0.72 12.33
C TYR A 260 5.34 -1.84 11.34
N VAL A 261 6.05 -1.95 10.24
CA VAL A 261 6.07 -3.16 9.40
C VAL A 261 7.27 -3.99 9.84
N PRO A 262 7.07 -5.14 10.51
CA PRO A 262 8.17 -5.89 11.11
C PRO A 262 9.27 -6.24 10.09
N PHE A 263 10.53 -5.98 10.44
CA PHE A 263 11.68 -6.16 9.57
C PHE A 263 11.78 -7.57 8.94
N TYR A 264 11.27 -8.61 9.60
CA TYR A 264 11.26 -9.97 9.03
C TYR A 264 10.40 -10.09 7.76
N MET A 265 9.45 -9.17 7.55
CA MET A 265 8.60 -9.18 6.34
C MET A 265 9.40 -8.86 5.08
N LEU A 266 10.48 -8.08 5.17
CA LEU A 266 11.40 -7.83 4.05
C LEU A 266 11.93 -9.12 3.44
N GLN A 267 12.45 -10.03 4.28
CA GLN A 267 13.00 -11.30 3.81
C GLN A 267 11.90 -12.20 3.23
N GLN A 268 10.72 -12.22 3.83
CA GLN A 268 9.60 -13.01 3.33
C GLN A 268 9.11 -12.51 1.95
N ASN A 269 9.04 -11.20 1.76
CA ASN A 269 8.71 -10.60 0.47
C ASN A 269 9.77 -10.92 -0.58
N TYR A 270 11.06 -10.75 -0.22
CA TYR A 270 12.17 -11.08 -1.11
C TYR A 270 12.16 -12.55 -1.53
N ASP A 271 11.95 -13.48 -0.61
CA ASP A 271 11.97 -14.92 -0.88
C ASP A 271 10.76 -15.37 -1.72
N ALA A 272 9.64 -14.63 -1.62
CA ALA A 272 8.42 -14.94 -2.39
C ALA A 272 8.54 -14.63 -3.89
N ASP A 273 9.43 -13.72 -4.28
CA ASP A 273 9.72 -13.44 -5.68
C ASP A 273 10.63 -14.54 -6.26
N PRO A 274 10.19 -15.32 -7.26
CA PRO A 274 10.99 -16.40 -7.84
C PRO A 274 12.11 -15.92 -8.78
N ARG A 275 12.18 -14.62 -9.08
CA ARG A 275 13.12 -14.04 -10.04
C ARG A 275 14.54 -13.98 -9.47
N ASN A 276 15.53 -14.00 -10.36
CA ASN A 276 16.95 -13.88 -9.99
C ASN A 276 17.46 -12.43 -10.08
N ASP A 277 16.77 -11.56 -10.82
CA ASP A 277 17.12 -10.15 -11.03
C ASP A 277 16.47 -9.23 -9.97
N LYS A 278 16.43 -9.71 -8.74
CA LYS A 278 15.97 -8.98 -7.56
C LYS A 278 17.13 -8.59 -6.65
N LYS A 279 16.93 -7.53 -5.87
CA LYS A 279 17.93 -7.04 -4.93
C LYS A 279 17.27 -6.65 -3.61
N ILE A 280 18.02 -6.79 -2.51
CA ILE A 280 17.63 -6.31 -1.18
C ILE A 280 18.56 -5.17 -0.76
N LEU A 281 18.02 -4.17 -0.09
CA LEU A 281 18.75 -3.10 0.61
C LEU A 281 18.22 -3.01 2.04
N VAL A 282 19.08 -3.26 3.00
CA VAL A 282 18.81 -2.95 4.41
C VAL A 282 19.48 -1.62 4.73
N VAL A 283 18.73 -0.67 5.30
CA VAL A 283 19.26 0.63 5.73
C VAL A 283 19.46 0.61 7.25
N PRO A 284 20.71 0.56 7.73
CA PRO A 284 20.98 0.45 9.16
C PRO A 284 20.48 1.69 9.93
N GLY A 285 19.78 1.45 11.05
CA GLY A 285 19.26 2.48 11.94
C GLY A 285 17.98 3.15 11.48
N ALA A 286 17.50 2.88 10.26
CA ALA A 286 16.26 3.45 9.77
C ALA A 286 15.04 2.79 10.42
N THR A 287 14.05 3.59 10.80
CA THR A 287 12.74 3.14 11.24
C THR A 287 11.77 3.12 10.06
N HIS A 288 10.46 2.91 10.34
CA HIS A 288 9.43 2.77 9.29
C HIS A 288 9.35 4.02 8.39
N ALA A 289 9.47 3.80 7.07
CA ALA A 289 9.39 4.85 6.05
C ALA A 289 10.48 5.94 6.15
N GLU A 290 11.61 5.64 6.82
CA GLU A 290 12.72 6.58 7.01
C GLU A 290 14.02 6.13 6.32
N SER A 291 13.98 5.11 5.48
CA SER A 291 15.17 4.59 4.79
C SER A 291 15.86 5.66 3.96
N TYR A 292 15.11 6.45 3.19
CA TYR A 292 15.62 7.46 2.27
C TYR A 292 16.13 8.72 3.00
N THR A 293 15.64 9.03 4.20
CA THR A 293 16.08 10.16 5.03
C THR A 293 17.23 9.78 5.95
N THR A 294 17.26 8.56 6.47
CA THR A 294 18.32 8.07 7.38
C THR A 294 19.67 7.95 6.66
N ASN A 295 19.69 7.42 5.44
CA ASN A 295 20.92 7.36 4.64
C ASN A 295 20.62 7.65 3.16
N PRO A 296 20.40 8.94 2.80
CA PRO A 296 20.01 9.32 1.45
C PRO A 296 21.04 8.92 0.38
N VAL A 297 22.34 8.98 0.69
CA VAL A 297 23.39 8.59 -0.26
C VAL A 297 23.31 7.11 -0.62
N LEU A 298 23.24 6.23 0.40
CA LEU A 298 23.12 4.79 0.20
C LEU A 298 21.81 4.45 -0.54
N TYR A 299 20.72 5.05 -0.09
CA TYR A 299 19.38 4.82 -0.64
C TYR A 299 19.32 5.17 -2.12
N TRP A 300 19.53 6.42 -2.45
CA TRP A 300 19.36 6.92 -3.82
C TRP A 300 20.41 6.35 -4.80
N SER A 301 21.67 6.17 -4.36
CA SER A 301 22.66 5.50 -5.20
C SER A 301 22.28 4.06 -5.53
N THR A 302 21.65 3.35 -4.58
CA THR A 302 21.17 1.98 -4.80
C THR A 302 19.96 1.97 -5.74
N VAL A 303 18.98 2.86 -5.52
CA VAL A 303 17.78 2.99 -6.36
C VAL A 303 18.16 3.30 -7.80
N PHE A 304 18.96 4.35 -8.05
CA PHE A 304 19.33 4.72 -9.42
C PHE A 304 20.26 3.71 -10.09
N THR A 305 21.18 3.08 -9.35
CA THR A 305 21.98 1.97 -9.89
C THR A 305 21.11 0.77 -10.28
N PHE A 306 20.04 0.50 -9.54
CA PHE A 306 19.12 -0.58 -9.88
C PHE A 306 18.32 -0.22 -11.14
N ILE A 307 17.70 0.95 -11.18
CA ILE A 307 16.90 1.44 -12.32
C ILE A 307 17.72 1.47 -13.61
N SER A 308 18.96 1.98 -13.56
CA SER A 308 19.84 2.14 -14.76
C SER A 308 20.12 0.86 -15.54
N LYS A 309 19.80 -0.30 -14.99
CA LYS A 309 19.93 -1.61 -15.68
C LYS A 309 18.77 -1.89 -16.64
N TYR A 310 17.67 -1.17 -16.53
CA TYR A 310 16.41 -1.49 -17.20
C TYR A 310 15.87 -0.37 -18.09
N ILE A 311 16.47 0.83 -18.04
CA ILE A 311 16.08 2.00 -18.85
C ILE A 311 17.05 2.30 -19.99
#